data_4175522c576d42372e8e39a73e969050
#
_entry.id   4175522c576d42372e8e39a73e969050
#
_cell.length_a   1.000
_cell.length_b   1.000
_cell.length_c   1.000
_cell.angle_alpha   90.00
_cell.angle_beta   90.00
_cell.angle_gamma   90.00
#
_symmetry.space_group_name_H-M   'P 1'
#
loop_
_entity.id
_entity.type
_entity.pdbx_description
1 polymer ?
#
loop_
_entity_poly.entity_id
_entity_poly.type
_entity_poly.pdbx_seq_one_letter_code
_entity_poly.pdbx_strand_id
1 'polypeptide(L)'
;MFYDLRGVRVLVVGAGKVAARRIGALLAHGAAVTVVAKRFSPAVERLAEGGRVRGILSSFRPDHLEGMALAFAATSDPAANRSVAREAGRLGISVNVADLPSECSFILPALVPDDAFTLAVSTAGKNPGVARAIREFLEERREEIAVRVERGRRRRESRPPAGKVYIVGAGPGDPDLLTVRALGLLRGADVVLHDYLVPEEIVSLASPNAATICFARKGKTAGHGSALKQRAIHRAMVRFAREGKSVVRLKSGDPLVFGRGGEEAEALADEGIPFEIVPGITAAIGCAAAAGIPLTHRGRSSSVTLLAGHEANGKGESAIDWKRLPGGGTLAVYMGVAKAGDLARNLMEKTGMPAGTPFAVVENGARRGQRVVRGRLGDLPRLVREAGIRSPALLFVGKTTSPALAGSPVQESFEEQNDGPVAQGV
;
A
#
# COMPACT_ATOMS: atom_id res chain seq x y z
N MET A 1 26.08 3.45 6.51
CA MET A 1 27.21 2.95 5.68
C MET A 1 27.57 1.57 6.19
N PHE A 2 27.65 0.58 5.34
CA PHE A 2 28.16 -0.75 5.65
C PHE A 2 29.56 -0.88 5.09
N TYR A 3 30.45 -1.51 5.85
CA TYR A 3 31.84 -1.71 5.47
C TYR A 3 32.10 -3.20 5.22
N ASP A 4 32.65 -3.56 4.06
CA ASP A 4 33.05 -4.94 3.76
C ASP A 4 34.34 -5.24 4.52
N LEU A 5 34.28 -6.17 5.47
CA LEU A 5 35.40 -6.51 6.34
C LEU A 5 36.25 -7.67 5.80
N ARG A 6 35.92 -8.28 4.68
CA ARG A 6 36.67 -9.43 4.13
C ARG A 6 38.12 -9.04 3.80
N GLY A 7 39.07 -9.68 4.50
CA GLY A 7 40.50 -9.40 4.34
C GLY A 7 40.99 -8.08 4.96
N VAL A 8 40.10 -7.28 5.57
CA VAL A 8 40.46 -6.02 6.22
C VAL A 8 41.27 -6.28 7.47
N ARG A 9 42.45 -5.65 7.59
CA ARG A 9 43.28 -5.76 8.79
C ARG A 9 42.72 -4.90 9.93
N VAL A 10 42.42 -5.53 11.05
CA VAL A 10 41.80 -4.90 12.20
C VAL A 10 42.63 -5.16 13.47
N LEU A 11 42.99 -4.10 14.16
CA LEU A 11 43.63 -4.19 15.48
C LEU A 11 42.57 -4.19 16.59
N VAL A 12 42.69 -5.13 17.52
CA VAL A 12 41.93 -5.12 18.77
C VAL A 12 42.89 -5.06 19.94
N VAL A 13 42.84 -3.95 20.68
CA VAL A 13 43.62 -3.78 21.92
C VAL A 13 42.79 -4.12 23.11
N GLY A 14 43.15 -5.19 23.82
CA GLY A 14 42.43 -5.80 24.89
C GLY A 14 41.96 -7.21 24.52
N ALA A 15 41.77 -8.06 25.54
CA ALA A 15 41.37 -9.46 25.39
C ALA A 15 40.34 -9.92 26.42
N GLY A 16 39.59 -8.98 27.04
CA GLY A 16 38.50 -9.27 27.96
C GLY A 16 37.21 -9.69 27.24
N LYS A 17 36.12 -9.83 28.00
CA LYS A 17 34.80 -10.25 27.46
C LYS A 17 34.30 -9.36 26.32
N VAL A 18 34.47 -8.03 26.42
CA VAL A 18 34.06 -7.07 25.38
C VAL A 18 34.88 -7.27 24.10
N ALA A 19 36.21 -7.38 24.25
CA ALA A 19 37.10 -7.64 23.12
C ALA A 19 36.77 -8.98 22.44
N ALA A 20 36.60 -10.06 23.19
CA ALA A 20 36.27 -11.38 22.65
C ALA A 20 34.99 -11.38 21.82
N ARG A 21 33.94 -10.69 22.28
CA ARG A 21 32.67 -10.54 21.53
C ARG A 21 32.89 -9.78 20.23
N ARG A 22 33.68 -8.71 20.23
CA ARG A 22 34.01 -7.93 19.03
C ARG A 22 34.86 -8.73 18.05
N ILE A 23 35.85 -9.46 18.55
CA ILE A 23 36.69 -10.37 17.73
C ILE A 23 35.80 -11.40 17.01
N GLY A 24 34.89 -12.03 17.74
CA GLY A 24 33.95 -13.00 17.14
C GLY A 24 33.13 -12.39 16.00
N ALA A 25 32.58 -11.19 16.19
CA ALA A 25 31.85 -10.47 15.15
C ALA A 25 32.72 -10.13 13.94
N LEU A 26 33.93 -9.64 14.15
CA LEU A 26 34.90 -9.31 13.08
C LEU A 26 35.27 -10.55 12.25
N LEU A 27 35.55 -11.67 12.93
CA LEU A 27 35.89 -12.93 12.27
C LEU A 27 34.73 -13.51 11.46
N ALA A 28 33.50 -13.38 11.97
CA ALA A 28 32.29 -13.81 11.26
C ALA A 28 32.10 -13.06 9.91
N HIS A 29 32.67 -11.84 9.80
CA HIS A 29 32.63 -11.02 8.60
C HIS A 29 33.94 -11.05 7.80
N GLY A 30 34.83 -11.99 8.08
CA GLY A 30 36.06 -12.23 7.30
C GLY A 30 37.20 -11.26 7.54
N ALA A 31 37.20 -10.50 8.64
CA ALA A 31 38.33 -9.59 8.98
C ALA A 31 39.57 -10.37 9.37
N ALA A 32 40.76 -9.80 9.01
CA ALA A 32 42.04 -10.27 9.49
C ALA A 32 42.40 -9.57 10.81
N VAL A 33 42.16 -10.25 11.94
CA VAL A 33 42.22 -9.66 13.27
C VAL A 33 43.60 -9.89 13.93
N THR A 34 44.20 -8.79 14.40
CA THR A 34 45.36 -8.80 15.29
C THR A 34 44.92 -8.35 16.68
N VAL A 35 45.26 -9.13 17.70
CA VAL A 35 44.90 -8.85 19.10
C VAL A 35 46.14 -8.54 19.91
N VAL A 36 46.16 -7.38 20.59
CA VAL A 36 47.26 -6.95 21.49
C VAL A 36 46.73 -6.84 22.90
N ALA A 37 47.31 -7.59 23.83
CA ALA A 37 46.96 -7.51 25.26
C ALA A 37 48.07 -8.06 26.13
N LYS A 38 48.16 -7.59 27.38
CA LYS A 38 49.14 -8.11 28.38
C LYS A 38 48.83 -9.56 28.78
N ARG A 39 47.60 -9.98 28.71
CA ARG A 39 47.09 -11.35 28.94
C ARG A 39 45.90 -11.63 28.08
N PHE A 40 45.75 -12.83 27.58
CA PHE A 40 44.55 -13.23 26.87
C PHE A 40 43.55 -13.90 27.81
N SER A 41 42.28 -13.68 27.55
CA SER A 41 41.23 -14.54 28.14
C SER A 41 41.24 -15.92 27.47
N PRO A 42 40.74 -17.00 28.11
CA PRO A 42 40.70 -18.33 27.51
C PRO A 42 40.01 -18.38 26.14
N ALA A 43 39.04 -17.50 25.91
CA ALA A 43 38.35 -17.43 24.62
C ALA A 43 39.25 -16.83 23.52
N VAL A 44 40.04 -15.80 23.80
CA VAL A 44 40.98 -15.21 22.85
C VAL A 44 42.20 -16.09 22.63
N GLU A 45 42.66 -16.77 23.68
CA GLU A 45 43.77 -17.71 23.63
C GLU A 45 43.51 -18.84 22.65
N ARG A 46 42.36 -19.52 22.75
CA ARG A 46 41.92 -20.52 21.78
C ARG A 46 41.86 -20.03 20.32
N LEU A 47 41.46 -18.77 20.13
CA LEU A 47 41.42 -18.17 18.79
C LEU A 47 42.81 -17.93 18.23
N ALA A 48 43.79 -17.53 19.08
CA ALA A 48 45.17 -17.34 18.73
C ALA A 48 45.89 -18.68 18.44
N GLU A 49 45.74 -19.68 19.30
CA GLU A 49 46.26 -21.01 19.12
C GLU A 49 45.72 -21.70 17.86
N GLY A 50 44.44 -21.49 17.56
CA GLY A 50 43.81 -21.98 16.34
C GLY A 50 44.12 -21.18 15.09
N GLY A 51 45.01 -20.21 15.13
CA GLY A 51 45.41 -19.38 13.97
C GLY A 51 44.29 -18.49 13.43
N ARG A 52 43.19 -18.33 14.17
CA ARG A 52 42.05 -17.47 13.75
C ARG A 52 42.32 -15.97 13.94
N VAL A 53 43.21 -15.62 14.85
CA VAL A 53 43.70 -14.26 15.09
C VAL A 53 45.21 -14.28 15.29
N ARG A 54 45.89 -13.16 14.92
CA ARG A 54 47.28 -12.95 15.30
C ARG A 54 47.33 -12.37 16.70
N GLY A 55 47.76 -13.14 17.68
CA GLY A 55 47.92 -12.72 19.09
C GLY A 55 49.29 -12.11 19.37
N ILE A 56 49.35 -10.98 20.06
CA ILE A 56 50.59 -10.32 20.52
C ILE A 56 50.45 -10.06 22.03
N LEU A 57 51.24 -10.76 22.84
CA LEU A 57 51.28 -10.58 24.29
C LEU A 57 52.18 -9.40 24.62
N SER A 58 51.67 -8.19 24.64
CA SER A 58 52.37 -6.97 25.01
C SER A 58 51.43 -5.84 25.43
N SER A 59 51.99 -4.77 25.98
CA SER A 59 51.27 -3.50 26.04
C SER A 59 51.12 -2.90 24.66
N PHE A 60 50.07 -2.09 24.43
CA PHE A 60 49.90 -1.37 23.18
C PHE A 60 51.10 -0.46 22.87
N ARG A 61 51.53 -0.44 21.63
CA ARG A 61 52.55 0.48 21.07
C ARG A 61 52.03 1.00 19.73
N PRO A 62 52.44 2.21 19.29
CA PRO A 62 52.02 2.80 18.02
C PRO A 62 52.28 1.93 16.80
N ASP A 63 53.37 1.18 16.79
CA ASP A 63 53.79 0.26 15.68
C ASP A 63 52.76 -0.87 15.42
N HIS A 64 51.92 -1.19 16.41
CA HIS A 64 50.82 -2.17 16.23
C HIS A 64 49.72 -1.67 15.28
N LEU A 65 49.63 -0.35 15.02
CA LEU A 65 48.66 0.25 14.09
C LEU A 65 49.15 0.24 12.64
N GLU A 66 50.40 -0.10 12.39
CA GLU A 66 50.96 -0.06 11.03
C GLU A 66 50.23 -1.01 10.10
N GLY A 67 49.70 -0.42 9.02
CA GLY A 67 48.91 -1.12 8.02
C GLY A 67 47.56 -1.66 8.47
N MET A 68 47.06 -1.23 9.63
CA MET A 68 45.68 -1.53 10.05
C MET A 68 44.72 -0.53 9.42
N ALA A 69 43.54 -1.01 9.06
CA ALA A 69 42.44 -0.19 8.53
C ALA A 69 41.48 0.28 9.62
N LEU A 70 41.30 -0.53 10.65
CA LEU A 70 40.40 -0.26 11.78
C LEU A 70 41.11 -0.61 13.10
N ALA A 71 40.77 0.11 14.18
CA ALA A 71 41.25 -0.19 15.52
C ALA A 71 40.07 -0.26 16.53
N PHE A 72 40.15 -1.18 17.46
CA PHE A 72 39.25 -1.31 18.60
C PHE A 72 40.04 -1.23 19.88
N ALA A 73 39.74 -0.24 20.72
CA ALA A 73 40.26 -0.13 22.08
C ALA A 73 39.24 -0.69 23.06
N ALA A 74 39.53 -1.83 23.66
CA ALA A 74 38.61 -2.57 24.54
C ALA A 74 39.35 -3.15 25.77
N THR A 75 40.22 -2.33 26.37
CA THR A 75 40.91 -2.67 27.64
C THR A 75 40.10 -2.13 28.83
N SER A 76 40.43 -2.59 30.02
CA SER A 76 39.94 -2.02 31.30
C SER A 76 40.70 -0.73 31.74
N ASP A 77 41.71 -0.34 30.97
CA ASP A 77 42.51 0.85 31.26
C ASP A 77 42.11 2.01 30.33
N PRO A 78 41.43 3.04 30.87
CA PRO A 78 41.00 4.19 30.05
C PRO A 78 42.17 4.99 29.46
N ALA A 79 43.35 4.99 30.11
CA ALA A 79 44.53 5.67 29.57
C ALA A 79 45.09 4.93 28.33
N ALA A 80 45.12 3.62 28.41
CA ALA A 80 45.50 2.78 27.23
C ALA A 80 44.49 2.99 26.08
N ASN A 81 43.19 3.00 26.35
CA ASN A 81 42.16 3.21 25.35
C ASN A 81 42.27 4.57 24.68
N ARG A 82 42.49 5.65 25.43
CA ARG A 82 42.77 7.00 24.91
C ARG A 82 44.08 7.06 24.08
N SER A 83 45.12 6.32 24.48
CA SER A 83 46.37 6.25 23.72
C SER A 83 46.15 5.62 22.35
N VAL A 84 45.37 4.52 22.27
CA VAL A 84 44.98 3.89 21.00
C VAL A 84 44.19 4.85 20.11
N ALA A 85 43.20 5.55 20.68
CA ALA A 85 42.37 6.51 19.95
C ALA A 85 43.21 7.66 19.34
N ARG A 86 44.09 8.25 20.13
CA ARG A 86 44.95 9.34 19.71
C ARG A 86 45.88 8.92 18.59
N GLU A 87 46.58 7.78 18.75
CA GLU A 87 47.52 7.29 17.73
C GLU A 87 46.81 6.84 16.45
N ALA A 88 45.67 6.18 16.56
CA ALA A 88 44.83 5.85 15.41
C ALA A 88 44.38 7.12 14.67
N GLY A 89 43.90 8.16 15.40
CA GLY A 89 43.52 9.44 14.81
C GLY A 89 44.71 10.13 14.08
N ARG A 90 45.90 10.10 14.64
CA ARG A 90 47.10 10.64 14.02
C ARG A 90 47.47 9.96 12.69
N LEU A 91 47.19 8.66 12.60
CA LEU A 91 47.42 7.84 11.40
C LEU A 91 46.22 7.78 10.44
N GLY A 92 45.14 8.49 10.71
CA GLY A 92 43.92 8.43 9.90
C GLY A 92 43.17 7.09 9.98
N ILE A 93 43.46 6.27 11.00
CA ILE A 93 42.82 4.97 11.19
C ILE A 93 41.55 5.14 12.00
N SER A 94 40.43 4.62 11.47
CA SER A 94 39.14 4.66 12.20
C SER A 94 39.21 3.82 13.47
N VAL A 95 38.75 4.39 14.60
CA VAL A 95 38.85 3.75 15.91
C VAL A 95 37.47 3.69 16.61
N ASN A 96 37.20 2.56 17.27
CA ASN A 96 36.10 2.42 18.21
C ASN A 96 36.61 2.13 19.61
N VAL A 97 36.24 2.97 20.58
CA VAL A 97 36.62 2.84 21.98
C VAL A 97 35.41 2.31 22.75
N ALA A 98 35.60 1.22 23.53
CA ALA A 98 34.47 0.47 24.10
C ALA A 98 33.60 1.30 25.05
N ASP A 99 34.21 2.14 25.89
CA ASP A 99 33.53 2.83 26.99
C ASP A 99 33.55 4.37 26.85
N LEU A 100 34.04 4.88 25.70
CA LEU A 100 34.18 6.31 25.45
C LEU A 100 33.66 6.67 24.03
N PRO A 101 32.33 6.85 23.89
CA PRO A 101 31.75 7.21 22.57
C PRO A 101 32.30 8.49 21.96
N SER A 102 32.72 9.45 22.77
CA SER A 102 33.35 10.73 22.33
C SER A 102 34.71 10.54 21.65
N GLU A 103 35.40 9.46 21.94
CA GLU A 103 36.71 9.11 21.35
C GLU A 103 36.58 8.17 20.14
N CYS A 104 35.35 7.84 19.75
CA CYS A 104 35.08 6.96 18.62
C CYS A 104 34.98 7.75 17.31
N SER A 105 35.69 7.33 16.26
CA SER A 105 35.45 7.81 14.90
C SER A 105 34.33 7.05 14.21
N PHE A 106 33.92 5.90 14.72
CA PHE A 106 32.73 5.15 14.26
C PHE A 106 32.07 4.39 15.41
N ILE A 107 30.79 4.08 15.25
CA ILE A 107 29.98 3.35 16.23
C ILE A 107 29.46 2.05 15.60
N LEU A 108 29.48 0.98 16.39
CA LEU A 108 28.85 -0.29 15.97
C LEU A 108 27.35 -0.26 16.31
N PRO A 109 26.45 -0.43 15.34
CA PRO A 109 25.03 -0.56 15.59
C PRO A 109 24.68 -1.91 16.20
N ALA A 110 23.51 -1.99 16.85
CA ALA A 110 22.90 -3.27 17.16
C ALA A 110 22.37 -3.90 15.85
N LEU A 111 22.70 -5.16 15.59
CA LEU A 111 22.35 -5.85 14.36
C LEU A 111 21.27 -6.89 14.59
N VAL A 112 20.32 -6.99 13.65
CA VAL A 112 19.41 -8.12 13.47
C VAL A 112 19.75 -8.76 12.12
N PRO A 113 20.56 -9.81 12.11
CA PRO A 113 20.94 -10.50 10.87
C PRO A 113 19.83 -11.46 10.45
N ASP A 114 19.64 -11.57 9.13
CA ASP A 114 18.80 -12.55 8.46
C ASP A 114 19.46 -12.91 7.12
N ASP A 115 19.09 -14.04 6.53
CA ASP A 115 19.66 -14.48 5.24
C ASP A 115 19.30 -13.55 4.08
N ALA A 116 18.13 -12.91 4.16
CA ALA A 116 17.62 -12.01 3.12
C ALA A 116 17.96 -10.52 3.36
N PHE A 117 18.28 -10.13 4.61
CA PHE A 117 18.56 -8.74 4.98
C PHE A 117 19.38 -8.63 6.27
N THR A 118 19.93 -7.45 6.51
CA THR A 118 20.48 -7.09 7.82
C THR A 118 19.89 -5.75 8.26
N LEU A 119 19.29 -5.71 9.46
CA LEU A 119 18.85 -4.45 10.07
C LEU A 119 19.92 -3.98 11.05
N ALA A 120 20.24 -2.68 10.97
CA ALA A 120 21.17 -2.02 11.86
C ALA A 120 20.45 -0.92 12.65
N VAL A 121 20.45 -1.03 13.98
CA VAL A 121 19.80 -0.06 14.88
C VAL A 121 20.86 0.75 15.60
N SER A 122 20.82 2.07 15.48
CA SER A 122 21.76 2.97 16.13
C SER A 122 21.02 4.16 16.76
N THR A 123 21.43 4.52 17.97
CA THR A 123 21.01 5.76 18.66
C THR A 123 22.14 6.79 18.65
N ALA A 124 23.05 6.69 17.68
CA ALA A 124 24.26 7.52 17.58
C ALA A 124 25.11 7.51 18.88
N GLY A 125 25.12 6.37 19.59
CA GLY A 125 25.85 6.21 20.85
C GLY A 125 25.17 6.85 22.08
N LYS A 126 24.05 7.56 21.92
CA LYS A 126 23.38 8.29 23.01
C LYS A 126 22.64 7.37 23.99
N ASN A 127 22.05 6.27 23.52
CA ASN A 127 21.29 5.37 24.37
C ASN A 127 21.39 3.90 23.93
N PRO A 128 22.42 3.15 24.38
CA PRO A 128 22.60 1.75 24.05
C PRO A 128 21.42 0.85 24.49
N GLY A 129 20.73 1.20 25.58
CA GLY A 129 19.57 0.46 26.10
C GLY A 129 18.40 0.51 25.13
N VAL A 130 18.10 1.69 24.57
CA VAL A 130 17.05 1.85 23.55
C VAL A 130 17.41 1.10 22.26
N ALA A 131 18.66 1.18 21.81
CA ALA A 131 19.09 0.44 20.63
C ALA A 131 18.93 -1.08 20.83
N ARG A 132 19.22 -1.56 22.03
CA ARG A 132 19.03 -2.97 22.42
C ARG A 132 17.56 -3.37 22.45
N ALA A 133 16.69 -2.57 23.07
CA ALA A 133 15.25 -2.86 23.15
C ALA A 133 14.61 -2.89 21.76
N ILE A 134 14.97 -1.95 20.88
CA ILE A 134 14.51 -1.96 19.48
C ILE A 134 15.02 -3.21 18.74
N ARG A 135 16.29 -3.59 18.92
CA ARG A 135 16.83 -4.80 18.34
C ARG A 135 16.04 -6.04 18.75
N GLU A 136 15.77 -6.19 20.07
CA GLU A 136 15.00 -7.32 20.62
C GLU A 136 13.59 -7.36 20.05
N PHE A 137 12.91 -6.21 19.97
CA PHE A 137 11.59 -6.09 19.32
C PHE A 137 11.61 -6.50 17.84
N LEU A 138 12.63 -6.11 17.07
CA LEU A 138 12.77 -6.48 15.66
C LEU A 138 13.16 -7.96 15.50
N GLU A 139 13.93 -8.50 16.42
CA GLU A 139 14.35 -9.90 16.43
C GLU A 139 13.16 -10.85 16.65
N GLU A 140 12.25 -10.52 17.57
CA GLU A 140 10.98 -11.22 17.78
C GLU A 140 10.08 -11.24 16.53
N ARG A 141 10.17 -10.22 15.69
CA ARG A 141 9.38 -10.08 14.45
C ARG A 141 10.16 -10.38 13.17
N ARG A 142 11.32 -10.98 13.30
CA ARG A 142 12.23 -11.25 12.16
C ARG A 142 11.53 -11.99 11.02
N GLU A 143 10.78 -13.05 11.34
CA GLU A 143 10.06 -13.84 10.34
C GLU A 143 8.96 -13.04 9.63
N GLU A 144 8.21 -12.22 10.35
CA GLU A 144 7.22 -11.33 9.76
C GLU A 144 7.86 -10.32 8.80
N ILE A 145 8.99 -9.74 9.22
CA ILE A 145 9.78 -8.81 8.40
C ILE A 145 10.32 -9.53 7.15
N ALA A 146 10.87 -10.74 7.29
CA ALA A 146 11.38 -11.54 6.18
C ALA A 146 10.28 -11.84 5.15
N VAL A 147 9.09 -12.23 5.61
CA VAL A 147 7.92 -12.44 4.74
C VAL A 147 7.53 -11.15 4.00
N ARG A 148 7.56 -10.00 4.67
CA ARG A 148 7.26 -8.70 4.04
C ARG A 148 8.34 -8.29 3.03
N VAL A 149 9.61 -8.48 3.35
CA VAL A 149 10.74 -8.21 2.45
C VAL A 149 10.65 -9.09 1.20
N GLU A 150 10.42 -10.38 1.37
CA GLU A 150 10.28 -11.33 0.26
C GLU A 150 9.04 -11.02 -0.61
N ARG A 151 7.89 -10.67 0.00
CA ARG A 151 6.72 -10.17 -0.74
C ARG A 151 7.04 -8.88 -1.49
N GLY A 152 7.82 -7.98 -0.91
CA GLY A 152 8.28 -6.74 -1.55
C GLY A 152 9.23 -7.02 -2.73
N ARG A 153 10.13 -8.01 -2.60
CA ARG A 153 11.03 -8.46 -3.65
C ARG A 153 10.25 -9.06 -4.82
N ARG A 154 9.36 -10.01 -4.56
CA ARG A 154 8.46 -10.61 -5.57
C ARG A 154 7.61 -9.56 -6.28
N ARG A 155 7.18 -8.49 -5.57
CA ARG A 155 6.48 -7.34 -6.20
C ARG A 155 7.37 -6.49 -7.10
N ARG A 156 8.68 -6.35 -6.81
CA ARG A 156 9.64 -5.66 -7.68
C ARG A 156 10.00 -6.49 -8.92
N GLU A 157 10.08 -7.80 -8.77
CA GLU A 157 10.32 -8.74 -9.87
C GLU A 157 9.08 -8.90 -10.77
N SER A 158 7.87 -8.57 -10.27
CA SER A 158 6.61 -8.59 -11.04
C SER A 158 6.24 -7.22 -11.60
N ARG A 159 7.19 -6.52 -12.26
CA ARG A 159 6.79 -5.44 -13.16
C ARG A 159 5.82 -6.03 -14.17
N PRO A 160 4.63 -5.40 -14.37
CA PRO A 160 3.68 -5.91 -15.35
C PRO A 160 4.37 -6.08 -16.71
N PRO A 161 4.17 -7.21 -17.43
CA PRO A 161 4.75 -7.40 -18.74
C PRO A 161 4.53 -6.20 -19.65
N ALA A 162 5.56 -5.81 -20.37
CA ALA A 162 5.47 -4.76 -21.39
C ALA A 162 4.54 -5.19 -22.53
N GLY A 163 3.86 -4.23 -23.14
CA GLY A 163 2.91 -4.51 -24.22
C GLY A 163 1.60 -5.18 -23.79
N LYS A 164 1.24 -5.12 -22.51
CA LYS A 164 0.02 -5.70 -21.96
C LYS A 164 -0.89 -4.64 -21.36
N VAL A 165 -2.21 -4.83 -21.51
CA VAL A 165 -3.24 -3.98 -20.90
C VAL A 165 -3.90 -4.71 -19.73
N TYR A 166 -4.07 -4.01 -18.62
CA TYR A 166 -4.79 -4.47 -17.44
C TYR A 166 -6.05 -3.64 -17.27
N ILE A 167 -7.22 -4.25 -17.40
CA ILE A 167 -8.52 -3.61 -17.16
C ILE A 167 -8.84 -3.84 -15.69
N VAL A 168 -8.71 -2.79 -14.87
CA VAL A 168 -8.64 -2.89 -13.41
C VAL A 168 -9.80 -2.16 -12.76
N GLY A 169 -10.48 -2.83 -11.83
CA GLY A 169 -11.47 -2.22 -10.96
C GLY A 169 -10.83 -1.43 -9.81
N ALA A 170 -11.21 -0.16 -9.71
CA ALA A 170 -10.78 0.76 -8.65
C ALA A 170 -11.60 0.65 -7.35
N GLY A 171 -12.62 -0.21 -7.32
CA GLY A 171 -13.54 -0.23 -6.21
C GLY A 171 -14.48 0.98 -6.17
N PRO A 172 -15.24 1.17 -5.07
CA PRO A 172 -16.28 2.21 -4.96
C PRO A 172 -15.72 3.61 -4.77
N GLY A 173 -14.48 3.74 -4.30
CA GLY A 173 -13.82 5.03 -4.16
C GLY A 173 -12.88 5.17 -2.97
N ASP A 174 -13.01 4.35 -1.95
CA ASP A 174 -12.07 4.25 -0.85
C ASP A 174 -10.80 3.51 -1.31
N PRO A 175 -9.59 4.09 -1.15
CA PRO A 175 -8.34 3.43 -1.48
C PRO A 175 -8.10 2.10 -0.77
N ASP A 176 -8.58 1.93 0.45
CA ASP A 176 -8.43 0.71 1.24
C ASP A 176 -9.30 -0.45 0.69
N LEU A 177 -10.26 -0.15 -0.17
CA LEU A 177 -11.09 -1.12 -0.88
C LEU A 177 -10.51 -1.55 -2.24
N LEU A 178 -9.29 -1.12 -2.57
CA LEU A 178 -8.57 -1.68 -3.71
C LEU A 178 -8.18 -3.13 -3.46
N THR A 179 -8.27 -3.97 -4.49
CA THR A 179 -7.68 -5.29 -4.38
C THR A 179 -6.15 -5.18 -4.34
N VAL A 180 -5.50 -6.12 -3.64
CA VAL A 180 -4.02 -6.19 -3.57
C VAL A 180 -3.41 -6.26 -4.98
N ARG A 181 -4.10 -6.96 -5.92
CA ARG A 181 -3.69 -7.06 -7.33
C ARG A 181 -3.75 -5.70 -8.03
N ALA A 182 -4.86 -4.97 -7.88
CA ALA A 182 -5.05 -3.65 -8.46
C ALA A 182 -3.96 -2.67 -8.00
N LEU A 183 -3.69 -2.61 -6.69
CA LEU A 183 -2.65 -1.77 -6.12
C LEU A 183 -1.25 -2.12 -6.66
N GLY A 184 -0.94 -3.43 -6.79
CA GLY A 184 0.33 -3.87 -7.35
C GLY A 184 0.53 -3.44 -8.80
N LEU A 185 -0.51 -3.54 -9.64
CA LEU A 185 -0.49 -3.13 -11.03
C LEU A 185 -0.36 -1.61 -11.20
N LEU A 186 -1.10 -0.82 -10.40
CA LEU A 186 -1.00 0.64 -10.40
C LEU A 186 0.43 1.11 -10.11
N ARG A 187 1.07 0.52 -9.10
CA ARG A 187 2.45 0.86 -8.71
C ARG A 187 3.51 0.49 -9.74
N GLY A 188 3.20 -0.46 -10.62
CA GLY A 188 4.12 -0.93 -11.66
C GLY A 188 3.78 -0.44 -13.07
N ALA A 189 2.71 0.31 -13.27
CA ALA A 189 2.26 0.78 -14.57
C ALA A 189 3.20 1.83 -15.19
N ASP A 190 3.33 1.79 -16.51
CA ASP A 190 3.93 2.88 -17.29
C ASP A 190 2.88 3.93 -17.68
N VAL A 191 1.62 3.49 -17.87
CA VAL A 191 0.50 4.36 -18.26
C VAL A 191 -0.76 3.95 -17.48
N VAL A 192 -1.45 4.93 -16.91
CA VAL A 192 -2.76 4.76 -16.28
C VAL A 192 -3.81 5.57 -17.03
N LEU A 193 -4.77 4.85 -17.61
CA LEU A 193 -5.93 5.43 -18.31
C LEU A 193 -7.14 5.29 -17.39
N HIS A 194 -7.68 6.38 -16.84
CA HIS A 194 -8.73 6.27 -15.83
C HIS A 194 -10.01 7.01 -16.18
N ASP A 195 -11.12 6.54 -15.62
CA ASP A 195 -12.42 7.22 -15.68
C ASP A 195 -12.46 8.39 -14.70
N TYR A 196 -13.26 9.40 -15.01
CA TYR A 196 -13.48 10.59 -14.17
C TYR A 196 -14.09 10.26 -12.78
N LEU A 197 -14.72 9.11 -12.63
CA LEU A 197 -15.29 8.65 -11.37
C LEU A 197 -14.26 8.00 -10.43
N VAL A 198 -13.03 7.75 -10.89
CA VAL A 198 -11.97 7.26 -10.01
C VAL A 198 -11.41 8.45 -9.22
N PRO A 199 -11.45 8.40 -7.89
CA PRO A 199 -10.91 9.48 -7.04
C PRO A 199 -9.41 9.69 -7.24
N GLU A 200 -8.95 10.91 -7.03
CA GLU A 200 -7.54 11.29 -7.15
C GLU A 200 -6.67 10.54 -6.14
N GLU A 201 -7.20 10.26 -4.96
CA GLU A 201 -6.53 9.47 -3.91
C GLU A 201 -6.14 8.07 -4.40
N ILE A 202 -6.92 7.48 -5.30
CA ILE A 202 -6.59 6.18 -5.92
C ILE A 202 -5.60 6.37 -7.07
N VAL A 203 -5.78 7.40 -7.90
CA VAL A 203 -4.88 7.68 -9.03
C VAL A 203 -3.47 7.97 -8.54
N SER A 204 -3.33 8.68 -7.43
CA SER A 204 -2.04 9.02 -6.80
C SER A 204 -1.25 7.82 -6.27
N LEU A 205 -1.89 6.64 -6.13
CA LEU A 205 -1.20 5.39 -5.79
C LEU A 205 -0.42 4.78 -6.96
N ALA A 206 -0.57 5.32 -8.17
CA ALA A 206 0.21 4.91 -9.34
C ALA A 206 1.70 5.23 -9.16
N SER A 207 2.53 4.60 -10.00
CA SER A 207 3.96 4.95 -10.06
C SER A 207 4.13 6.46 -10.30
N PRO A 208 5.03 7.16 -9.58
CA PRO A 208 5.33 8.56 -9.87
C PRO A 208 5.81 8.82 -11.31
N ASN A 209 6.31 7.78 -11.96
CA ASN A 209 6.78 7.84 -13.36
C ASN A 209 5.70 7.43 -14.38
N ALA A 210 4.51 7.05 -13.91
CA ALA A 210 3.42 6.67 -14.81
C ALA A 210 2.78 7.90 -15.46
N ALA A 211 2.54 7.83 -16.76
CA ALA A 211 1.71 8.81 -17.45
C ALA A 211 0.23 8.55 -17.08
N THR A 212 -0.45 9.53 -16.47
CA THR A 212 -1.87 9.43 -16.10
C THR A 212 -2.73 10.21 -17.08
N ILE A 213 -3.79 9.58 -17.61
CA ILE A 213 -4.70 10.18 -18.58
C ILE A 213 -6.14 9.95 -18.11
N CYS A 214 -6.84 11.06 -17.79
CA CYS A 214 -8.25 11.04 -17.42
C CYS A 214 -9.14 11.15 -18.63
N PHE A 215 -10.04 10.19 -18.81
CA PHE A 215 -11.13 10.31 -19.77
C PHE A 215 -12.34 11.00 -19.12
N ALA A 216 -12.22 12.31 -18.90
CA ALA A 216 -13.22 13.13 -18.24
C ALA A 216 -14.53 13.25 -19.03
N ARG A 217 -15.64 13.37 -18.30
CA ARG A 217 -16.93 13.73 -18.87
C ARG A 217 -17.03 15.26 -18.90
N LYS A 218 -16.58 15.92 -19.97
CA LYS A 218 -16.90 17.33 -20.19
C LYS A 218 -18.23 17.47 -20.94
N GLY A 219 -19.20 18.15 -20.32
CA GLY A 219 -20.43 18.62 -20.98
C GLY A 219 -21.61 17.63 -21.01
N LYS A 220 -22.82 18.20 -20.92
CA LYS A 220 -24.13 17.53 -20.95
C LYS A 220 -24.56 17.13 -22.38
N THR A 221 -23.74 16.48 -23.18
CA THR A 221 -24.18 15.98 -24.48
C THR A 221 -24.37 14.48 -24.39
N ALA A 222 -25.59 14.07 -24.04
CA ALA A 222 -26.05 12.70 -24.17
C ALA A 222 -26.14 12.34 -25.66
N GLY A 223 -25.63 11.18 -26.05
CA GLY A 223 -25.89 10.57 -27.34
C GLY A 223 -24.62 10.22 -28.13
N HIS A 224 -24.09 11.11 -28.91
CA HIS A 224 -22.98 10.80 -29.85
C HIS A 224 -21.59 10.84 -29.20
N GLY A 225 -21.41 11.53 -28.07
CA GLY A 225 -20.12 11.62 -27.39
C GLY A 225 -19.63 10.34 -26.71
N SER A 226 -20.53 9.41 -26.39
CA SER A 226 -20.17 8.16 -25.69
C SER A 226 -19.39 7.18 -26.58
N ALA A 227 -19.83 6.98 -27.82
CA ALA A 227 -19.17 6.07 -28.76
C ALA A 227 -17.80 6.61 -29.23
N LEU A 228 -17.71 7.90 -29.53
CA LEU A 228 -16.44 8.56 -29.90
C LEU A 228 -15.43 8.49 -28.76
N LYS A 229 -15.89 8.67 -27.53
CA LYS A 229 -15.06 8.57 -26.34
C LYS A 229 -14.56 7.14 -26.12
N GLN A 230 -15.41 6.13 -26.29
CA GLN A 230 -15.01 4.72 -26.14
C GLN A 230 -13.97 4.36 -27.19
N ARG A 231 -14.14 4.77 -28.46
CA ARG A 231 -13.14 4.59 -29.52
C ARG A 231 -11.80 5.25 -29.19
N ALA A 232 -11.82 6.43 -28.52
CA ALA A 232 -10.59 7.10 -28.09
C ALA A 232 -9.87 6.31 -26.99
N ILE A 233 -10.61 5.72 -26.04
CA ILE A 233 -10.07 4.84 -24.99
C ILE A 233 -9.43 3.61 -25.65
N HIS A 234 -10.15 2.91 -26.52
CA HIS A 234 -9.64 1.73 -27.24
C HIS A 234 -8.33 2.05 -27.99
N ARG A 235 -8.32 3.12 -28.78
CA ARG A 235 -7.10 3.56 -29.48
C ARG A 235 -5.94 3.88 -28.55
N ALA A 236 -6.20 4.50 -27.40
CA ALA A 236 -5.16 4.80 -26.43
C ALA A 236 -4.56 3.53 -25.82
N MET A 237 -5.41 2.56 -25.41
CA MET A 237 -4.95 1.28 -24.87
C MET A 237 -4.07 0.53 -25.88
N VAL A 238 -4.54 0.38 -27.12
CA VAL A 238 -3.82 -0.31 -28.21
C VAL A 238 -2.50 0.39 -28.51
N ARG A 239 -2.52 1.72 -28.68
CA ARG A 239 -1.31 2.51 -28.96
C ARG A 239 -0.22 2.29 -27.92
N PHE A 240 -0.53 2.52 -26.66
CA PHE A 240 0.47 2.39 -25.59
C PHE A 240 0.97 0.95 -25.41
N ALA A 241 0.09 -0.05 -25.60
CA ALA A 241 0.52 -1.44 -25.57
C ALA A 241 1.48 -1.75 -26.72
N ARG A 242 1.22 -1.29 -27.96
CA ARG A 242 2.11 -1.43 -29.11
C ARG A 242 3.45 -0.69 -28.95
N GLU A 243 3.47 0.40 -28.17
CA GLU A 243 4.70 1.08 -27.74
C GLU A 243 5.49 0.29 -26.66
N GLY A 244 5.06 -0.94 -26.33
CA GLY A 244 5.70 -1.77 -25.31
C GLY A 244 5.47 -1.30 -23.89
N LYS A 245 4.41 -0.51 -23.62
CA LYS A 245 4.08 -0.02 -22.27
C LYS A 245 3.21 -1.01 -21.52
N SER A 246 3.38 -1.08 -20.19
CA SER A 246 2.41 -1.69 -19.27
C SER A 246 1.29 -0.69 -19.00
N VAL A 247 0.08 -1.00 -19.49
CA VAL A 247 -1.07 -0.09 -19.43
C VAL A 247 -2.08 -0.56 -18.39
N VAL A 248 -2.43 0.28 -17.44
CA VAL A 248 -3.55 0.07 -16.51
C VAL A 248 -4.73 0.91 -16.98
N ARG A 249 -5.81 0.26 -17.39
CA ARG A 249 -7.12 0.87 -17.63
C ARG A 249 -7.93 0.80 -16.33
N LEU A 250 -7.96 1.89 -15.56
CA LEU A 250 -8.54 1.96 -14.23
C LEU A 250 -10.00 2.44 -14.31
N LYS A 251 -10.92 1.64 -13.80
CA LYS A 251 -12.37 1.84 -13.88
C LYS A 251 -12.99 1.89 -12.49
N SER A 252 -13.92 2.81 -12.26
CA SER A 252 -14.66 2.87 -10.98
C SER A 252 -15.49 1.61 -10.77
N GLY A 253 -15.53 1.07 -9.57
CA GLY A 253 -16.21 -0.17 -9.22
C GLY A 253 -15.50 -1.41 -9.77
N ASP A 254 -16.27 -2.27 -10.42
CA ASP A 254 -15.80 -3.47 -11.13
C ASP A 254 -15.89 -3.26 -12.64
N PRO A 255 -14.89 -3.70 -13.43
CA PRO A 255 -14.88 -3.50 -14.88
C PRO A 255 -16.04 -4.12 -15.62
N LEU A 256 -16.56 -5.26 -15.15
CA LEU A 256 -17.59 -6.06 -15.82
C LEU A 256 -19.00 -5.75 -15.31
N VAL A 257 -19.16 -4.95 -14.26
CA VAL A 257 -20.47 -4.55 -13.73
C VAL A 257 -20.79 -3.11 -14.17
N PHE A 258 -21.56 -2.97 -15.24
CA PHE A 258 -21.93 -1.69 -15.89
C PHE A 258 -20.74 -0.77 -16.23
N GLY A 259 -19.54 -1.36 -16.31
CA GLY A 259 -18.28 -0.66 -16.57
C GLY A 259 -17.84 -0.72 -18.05
N ARG A 260 -18.52 -1.44 -18.92
CA ARG A 260 -18.14 -1.65 -20.33
C ARG A 260 -16.77 -2.32 -20.52
N GLY A 261 -16.26 -3.02 -19.47
CA GLY A 261 -14.97 -3.71 -19.54
C GLY A 261 -14.96 -4.84 -20.57
N GLY A 262 -16.12 -5.46 -20.85
CA GLY A 262 -16.26 -6.45 -21.92
C GLY A 262 -15.96 -5.86 -23.30
N GLU A 263 -16.55 -4.71 -23.64
CA GLU A 263 -16.29 -4.00 -24.90
C GLU A 263 -14.81 -3.58 -25.05
N GLU A 264 -14.16 -3.18 -23.95
CA GLU A 264 -12.74 -2.86 -23.92
C GLU A 264 -11.87 -4.11 -24.14
N ALA A 265 -12.26 -5.25 -23.56
CA ALA A 265 -11.57 -6.54 -23.74
C ALA A 265 -11.72 -7.06 -25.18
N GLU A 266 -12.92 -7.01 -25.77
CA GLU A 266 -13.19 -7.35 -27.17
C GLU A 266 -12.31 -6.52 -28.11
N ALA A 267 -12.26 -5.21 -27.92
CA ALA A 267 -11.44 -4.33 -28.75
C ALA A 267 -9.93 -4.62 -28.65
N LEU A 268 -9.44 -5.10 -27.50
CA LEU A 268 -8.05 -5.52 -27.34
C LEU A 268 -7.78 -6.87 -27.99
N ALA A 269 -8.74 -7.81 -27.90
CA ALA A 269 -8.65 -9.12 -28.56
C ALA A 269 -8.61 -8.97 -30.06
N ASP A 270 -9.47 -8.14 -30.65
CA ASP A 270 -9.53 -7.86 -32.11
C ASP A 270 -8.20 -7.29 -32.63
N GLU A 271 -7.47 -6.54 -31.79
CA GLU A 271 -6.17 -5.94 -32.12
C GLU A 271 -4.97 -6.83 -31.75
N GLY A 272 -5.22 -8.06 -31.25
CA GLY A 272 -4.18 -8.99 -30.79
C GLY A 272 -3.35 -8.51 -29.60
N ILE A 273 -3.87 -7.59 -28.79
CA ILE A 273 -3.20 -7.05 -27.63
C ILE A 273 -3.45 -7.95 -26.40
N PRO A 274 -2.41 -8.46 -25.74
CA PRO A 274 -2.60 -9.25 -24.53
C PRO A 274 -3.20 -8.40 -23.41
N PHE A 275 -4.22 -8.91 -22.74
CA PHE A 275 -4.86 -8.21 -21.64
C PHE A 275 -5.21 -9.13 -20.46
N GLU A 276 -5.54 -8.52 -19.34
CA GLU A 276 -6.01 -9.18 -18.12
C GLU A 276 -7.10 -8.32 -17.48
N ILE A 277 -8.19 -8.96 -17.03
CA ILE A 277 -9.23 -8.26 -16.27
C ILE A 277 -9.02 -8.54 -14.79
N VAL A 278 -8.94 -7.47 -14.00
CA VAL A 278 -8.76 -7.52 -12.54
C VAL A 278 -10.01 -6.97 -11.89
N PRO A 279 -10.75 -7.79 -11.13
CA PRO A 279 -11.98 -7.35 -10.49
C PRO A 279 -11.74 -6.25 -9.45
N GLY A 280 -12.80 -5.48 -9.20
CA GLY A 280 -12.89 -4.53 -8.10
C GLY A 280 -14.18 -4.69 -7.33
N ILE A 281 -14.27 -4.10 -6.15
CA ILE A 281 -15.54 -4.07 -5.40
C ILE A 281 -16.52 -3.18 -6.15
N THR A 282 -17.59 -3.78 -6.70
CA THR A 282 -18.61 -3.01 -7.41
C THR A 282 -19.36 -2.07 -6.47
N ALA A 283 -19.86 -0.96 -6.99
CA ALA A 283 -20.52 0.08 -6.19
C ALA A 283 -21.72 -0.47 -5.37
N ALA A 284 -22.44 -1.47 -5.87
CA ALA A 284 -23.54 -2.08 -5.11
C ALA A 284 -23.06 -2.68 -3.78
N ILE A 285 -21.94 -3.38 -3.80
CA ILE A 285 -21.37 -4.00 -2.58
C ILE A 285 -20.75 -2.92 -1.69
N GLY A 286 -19.92 -2.05 -2.26
CA GLY A 286 -19.20 -1.02 -1.49
C GLY A 286 -20.13 0.00 -0.84
N CYS A 287 -21.10 0.55 -1.59
CA CYS A 287 -22.07 1.50 -1.06
C CYS A 287 -23.00 0.85 -0.02
N ALA A 288 -23.41 -0.41 -0.23
CA ALA A 288 -24.26 -1.13 0.73
C ALA A 288 -23.53 -1.34 2.07
N ALA A 289 -22.26 -1.79 2.02
CA ALA A 289 -21.42 -1.96 3.20
C ALA A 289 -21.22 -0.62 3.95
N ALA A 290 -20.83 0.43 3.22
CA ALA A 290 -20.60 1.76 3.80
C ALA A 290 -21.88 2.40 4.39
N ALA A 291 -23.06 2.01 3.90
CA ALA A 291 -24.36 2.50 4.40
C ALA A 291 -25.03 1.55 5.42
N GLY A 292 -24.36 0.45 5.80
CA GLY A 292 -24.93 -0.55 6.72
C GLY A 292 -26.18 -1.26 6.16
N ILE A 293 -26.21 -1.48 4.83
CA ILE A 293 -27.34 -2.13 4.13
C ILE A 293 -26.93 -3.55 3.76
N PRO A 294 -27.49 -4.59 4.42
CA PRO A 294 -27.26 -5.95 3.98
C PRO A 294 -27.97 -6.20 2.64
N LEU A 295 -27.22 -6.63 1.62
CA LEU A 295 -27.81 -6.95 0.31
C LEU A 295 -28.67 -8.22 0.38
N THR A 296 -28.30 -9.16 1.22
CA THR A 296 -29.08 -10.36 1.56
C THR A 296 -29.29 -10.45 3.06
N HIS A 297 -30.44 -11.00 3.49
CA HIS A 297 -30.73 -11.18 4.90
C HIS A 297 -31.68 -12.36 5.08
N ARG A 298 -31.37 -13.29 6.00
CA ARG A 298 -32.22 -14.44 6.30
C ARG A 298 -33.62 -13.94 6.73
N GLY A 299 -34.68 -14.42 6.07
CA GLY A 299 -36.07 -14.05 6.32
C GLY A 299 -36.53 -12.72 5.70
N ARG A 300 -35.65 -11.95 5.00
CA ARG A 300 -36.02 -10.70 4.32
C ARG A 300 -35.70 -10.66 2.83
N SER A 301 -34.54 -11.15 2.44
CA SER A 301 -34.09 -11.12 1.04
C SER A 301 -33.07 -12.22 0.78
N SER A 302 -33.38 -13.16 -0.07
CA SER A 302 -32.51 -14.26 -0.49
C SER A 302 -31.82 -14.01 -1.85
N SER A 303 -32.13 -12.88 -2.51
CA SER A 303 -31.60 -12.54 -3.83
C SER A 303 -31.20 -11.07 -3.92
N VAL A 304 -30.24 -10.79 -4.79
CA VAL A 304 -29.83 -9.43 -5.16
C VAL A 304 -29.88 -9.29 -6.67
N THR A 305 -30.53 -8.26 -7.15
CA THR A 305 -30.56 -7.94 -8.59
C THR A 305 -29.87 -6.62 -8.84
N LEU A 306 -28.87 -6.61 -9.71
CA LEU A 306 -28.17 -5.40 -10.16
C LEU A 306 -28.84 -4.89 -11.44
N LEU A 307 -29.29 -3.64 -11.44
CA LEU A 307 -30.01 -3.02 -12.54
C LEU A 307 -29.33 -1.73 -13.02
N ALA A 308 -29.38 -1.44 -14.32
CA ALA A 308 -29.07 -0.12 -14.87
C ALA A 308 -30.38 0.67 -14.96
N GLY A 309 -30.57 1.70 -14.13
CA GLY A 309 -31.78 2.54 -14.12
C GLY A 309 -31.92 3.46 -15.34
N HIS A 310 -30.90 3.54 -16.20
CA HIS A 310 -30.89 4.29 -17.43
C HIS A 310 -30.02 3.60 -18.47
N GLU A 311 -30.59 3.30 -19.61
CA GLU A 311 -29.88 2.80 -20.78
C GLU A 311 -29.53 3.95 -21.72
N ALA A 312 -28.31 3.92 -22.26
CA ALA A 312 -27.74 5.00 -23.06
C ALA A 312 -28.34 5.18 -24.46
N ASN A 313 -29.26 4.32 -24.86
CA ASN A 313 -29.79 4.31 -26.22
C ASN A 313 -31.17 4.98 -26.25
N GLY A 314 -31.25 6.11 -26.97
CA GLY A 314 -32.46 6.91 -27.22
C GLY A 314 -33.62 6.19 -27.92
N LYS A 315 -33.81 4.89 -27.67
CA LYS A 315 -35.00 4.13 -28.02
C LYS A 315 -35.93 4.17 -26.83
N GLY A 316 -37.16 4.62 -27.04
CA GLY A 316 -38.16 4.91 -26.03
C GLY A 316 -38.61 3.78 -25.10
N GLU A 317 -38.08 2.57 -25.24
CA GLU A 317 -38.38 1.42 -24.41
C GLU A 317 -37.13 0.94 -23.65
N SER A 318 -37.29 0.69 -22.36
CA SER A 318 -36.25 0.08 -21.50
C SER A 318 -36.07 -1.38 -21.90
N ALA A 319 -34.81 -1.84 -22.09
CA ALA A 319 -34.52 -3.25 -22.32
C ALA A 319 -34.72 -4.09 -21.05
N ILE A 320 -35.06 -3.47 -19.91
CA ILE A 320 -35.37 -4.18 -18.67
C ILE A 320 -36.76 -4.81 -18.82
N ASP A 321 -36.85 -6.12 -18.77
CA ASP A 321 -38.12 -6.83 -18.62
C ASP A 321 -38.59 -6.73 -17.13
N TRP A 322 -39.27 -5.62 -16.84
CA TRP A 322 -39.75 -5.31 -15.48
C TRP A 322 -40.63 -6.43 -14.88
N LYS A 323 -41.37 -7.15 -15.73
CA LYS A 323 -42.30 -8.23 -15.28
C LYS A 323 -41.56 -9.46 -14.77
N ARG A 324 -40.30 -9.65 -15.22
CA ARG A 324 -39.45 -10.78 -14.81
C ARG A 324 -38.55 -10.49 -13.63
N LEU A 325 -38.60 -9.28 -13.06
CA LEU A 325 -37.81 -8.99 -11.86
C LEU A 325 -38.33 -9.84 -10.70
N PRO A 326 -37.43 -10.52 -9.94
CA PRO A 326 -37.84 -11.35 -8.82
C PRO A 326 -38.51 -10.49 -7.75
N GLY A 327 -39.75 -10.79 -7.42
CA GLY A 327 -40.48 -10.22 -6.28
C GLY A 327 -39.81 -10.67 -4.97
N GLY A 328 -39.46 -9.74 -4.08
CA GLY A 328 -38.97 -10.05 -2.73
C GLY A 328 -37.45 -10.08 -2.54
N GLY A 329 -36.66 -9.76 -3.56
CA GLY A 329 -35.20 -9.56 -3.46
C GLY A 329 -34.83 -8.12 -3.09
N THR A 330 -33.53 -7.87 -3.00
CA THR A 330 -32.95 -6.52 -2.93
C THR A 330 -32.55 -6.07 -4.33
N LEU A 331 -33.05 -4.91 -4.76
CA LEU A 331 -32.62 -4.30 -6.02
C LEU A 331 -31.53 -3.27 -5.72
N ALA A 332 -30.41 -3.33 -6.47
CA ALA A 332 -29.37 -2.31 -6.48
C ALA A 332 -29.34 -1.65 -7.86
N VAL A 333 -29.78 -0.40 -7.95
CA VAL A 333 -30.03 0.29 -9.22
C VAL A 333 -28.93 1.33 -9.47
N TYR A 334 -28.10 1.06 -10.45
CA TYR A 334 -27.07 1.96 -10.97
C TYR A 334 -27.69 3.02 -11.89
N MET A 335 -27.14 4.24 -11.89
CA MET A 335 -27.55 5.32 -12.81
C MET A 335 -29.04 5.65 -12.76
N GLY A 336 -29.75 5.29 -11.68
CA GLY A 336 -31.22 5.44 -11.58
C GLY A 336 -31.68 6.77 -11.00
N VAL A 337 -30.83 7.52 -10.29
CA VAL A 337 -31.23 8.71 -9.50
C VAL A 337 -31.76 9.83 -10.38
N ALA A 338 -31.15 10.08 -11.53
CA ALA A 338 -31.62 11.12 -12.47
C ALA A 338 -33.03 10.88 -13.03
N LYS A 339 -33.52 9.63 -12.98
CA LYS A 339 -34.84 9.20 -13.43
C LYS A 339 -35.64 8.52 -12.29
N ALA A 340 -35.43 8.98 -11.07
CA ALA A 340 -36.05 8.40 -9.87
C ALA A 340 -37.58 8.31 -9.96
N GLY A 341 -38.25 9.24 -10.64
CA GLY A 341 -39.70 9.23 -10.87
C GLY A 341 -40.16 8.09 -11.78
N ASP A 342 -39.51 7.93 -12.93
CA ASP A 342 -39.83 6.87 -13.89
C ASP A 342 -39.49 5.49 -13.29
N LEU A 343 -38.38 5.41 -12.56
CA LEU A 343 -37.97 4.18 -11.87
C LEU A 343 -39.00 3.77 -10.81
N ALA A 344 -39.42 4.67 -9.95
CA ALA A 344 -40.45 4.39 -8.93
C ALA A 344 -41.75 3.92 -9.56
N ARG A 345 -42.22 4.63 -10.61
CA ARG A 345 -43.40 4.26 -11.37
C ARG A 345 -43.29 2.86 -11.99
N ASN A 346 -42.22 2.57 -12.71
CA ASN A 346 -42.03 1.27 -13.31
C ASN A 346 -41.97 0.13 -12.28
N LEU A 347 -41.31 0.34 -11.13
CA LEU A 347 -41.28 -0.64 -10.06
C LEU A 347 -42.68 -0.87 -9.45
N MET A 348 -43.47 0.17 -9.26
CA MET A 348 -44.84 0.02 -8.72
C MET A 348 -45.79 -0.58 -9.74
N GLU A 349 -45.86 -0.02 -10.95
CA GLU A 349 -46.88 -0.38 -11.95
C GLU A 349 -46.56 -1.69 -12.71
N LYS A 350 -45.26 -1.90 -13.05
CA LYS A 350 -44.88 -3.04 -13.90
C LYS A 350 -44.45 -4.28 -13.12
N THR A 351 -43.94 -4.09 -11.86
CA THR A 351 -43.55 -5.25 -11.02
C THR A 351 -44.56 -5.54 -9.91
N GLY A 352 -45.52 -4.65 -9.68
CA GLY A 352 -46.49 -4.76 -8.57
C GLY A 352 -45.85 -4.45 -7.20
N MET A 353 -44.69 -3.83 -7.14
CA MET A 353 -44.02 -3.53 -5.88
C MET A 353 -44.82 -2.50 -5.06
N PRO A 354 -45.13 -2.74 -3.78
CA PRO A 354 -45.93 -1.80 -2.97
C PRO A 354 -45.21 -0.44 -2.83
N ALA A 355 -45.99 0.65 -2.88
CA ALA A 355 -45.47 2.02 -2.63
C ALA A 355 -44.80 2.15 -1.25
N GLY A 356 -45.18 1.33 -0.27
CA GLY A 356 -44.58 1.25 1.05
C GLY A 356 -43.24 0.49 1.11
N THR A 357 -42.73 -0.06 0.01
CA THR A 357 -41.45 -0.78 -0.02
C THR A 357 -40.31 0.17 0.39
N PRO A 358 -39.46 -0.22 1.35
CA PRO A 358 -38.36 0.63 1.78
C PRO A 358 -37.30 0.78 0.67
N PHE A 359 -36.69 1.97 0.64
CA PHE A 359 -35.51 2.25 -0.20
C PHE A 359 -34.42 2.97 0.58
N ALA A 360 -33.20 2.96 0.04
CA ALA A 360 -32.09 3.82 0.42
C ALA A 360 -31.37 4.31 -0.83
N VAL A 361 -31.05 5.61 -0.90
CA VAL A 361 -30.14 6.18 -1.87
C VAL A 361 -28.84 6.52 -1.16
N VAL A 362 -27.74 6.04 -1.70
CA VAL A 362 -26.38 6.31 -1.20
C VAL A 362 -25.65 7.15 -2.23
N GLU A 363 -25.45 8.42 -1.92
CA GLU A 363 -24.65 9.35 -2.71
C GLU A 363 -23.21 9.31 -2.24
N ASN A 364 -22.25 9.32 -3.15
CA ASN A 364 -20.82 9.23 -2.87
C ASN A 364 -20.45 8.05 -1.93
N GLY A 365 -21.11 6.90 -2.09
CA GLY A 365 -20.89 5.75 -1.20
C GLY A 365 -19.43 5.30 -1.16
N ALA A 366 -18.95 5.00 0.05
CA ALA A 366 -17.55 4.67 0.34
C ALA A 366 -16.56 5.77 -0.11
N ARG A 367 -16.95 7.04 0.02
CA ARG A 367 -16.12 8.22 -0.28
C ARG A 367 -16.36 9.30 0.78
N ARG A 368 -15.46 10.26 0.86
CA ARG A 368 -15.71 11.48 1.64
C ARG A 368 -16.98 12.17 1.15
N GLY A 369 -17.79 12.62 2.08
CA GLY A 369 -19.08 13.25 1.78
C GLY A 369 -20.19 12.27 1.39
N GLN A 370 -20.10 11.00 1.80
CA GLN A 370 -21.20 10.05 1.67
C GLN A 370 -22.46 10.59 2.34
N ARG A 371 -23.60 10.53 1.64
CA ARG A 371 -24.93 10.82 2.20
C ARG A 371 -25.88 9.67 1.93
N VAL A 372 -26.77 9.41 2.86
CA VAL A 372 -27.78 8.34 2.75
C VAL A 372 -29.16 8.92 2.97
N VAL A 373 -30.05 8.75 1.99
CA VAL A 373 -31.47 9.10 2.09
C VAL A 373 -32.29 7.84 2.10
N ARG A 374 -33.15 7.69 3.07
CA ARG A 374 -34.03 6.52 3.24
C ARG A 374 -35.50 6.94 3.20
N GLY A 375 -36.38 6.05 2.73
CA GLY A 375 -37.80 6.31 2.66
C GLY A 375 -38.60 5.14 2.11
N ARG A 376 -39.82 5.44 1.65
CA ARG A 376 -40.70 4.49 0.97
C ARG A 376 -40.73 4.77 -0.53
N LEU A 377 -40.88 3.72 -1.33
CA LEU A 377 -40.76 3.79 -2.80
C LEU A 377 -41.67 4.87 -3.42
N GLY A 378 -42.91 5.04 -2.90
CA GLY A 378 -43.80 6.11 -3.34
C GLY A 378 -43.27 7.53 -3.14
N ASP A 379 -42.39 7.74 -2.13
CA ASP A 379 -41.78 9.04 -1.83
C ASP A 379 -40.44 9.26 -2.54
N LEU A 380 -39.89 8.26 -3.23
CA LEU A 380 -38.55 8.30 -3.81
C LEU A 380 -38.30 9.57 -4.65
N PRO A 381 -39.18 9.96 -5.59
CA PRO A 381 -38.93 11.14 -6.44
C PRO A 381 -38.89 12.45 -5.63
N ARG A 382 -39.72 12.58 -4.62
CA ARG A 382 -39.80 13.74 -3.74
C ARG A 382 -38.54 13.84 -2.88
N LEU A 383 -38.20 12.76 -2.16
CA LEU A 383 -37.05 12.73 -1.22
C LEU A 383 -35.71 12.94 -1.93
N VAL A 384 -35.50 12.34 -3.11
CA VAL A 384 -34.29 12.55 -3.93
C VAL A 384 -34.14 14.03 -4.32
N ARG A 385 -35.23 14.69 -4.69
CA ARG A 385 -35.24 16.10 -5.08
C ARG A 385 -35.01 17.02 -3.88
N GLU A 386 -35.76 16.83 -2.78
CA GLU A 386 -35.64 17.62 -1.56
C GLU A 386 -34.24 17.54 -0.94
N ALA A 387 -33.66 16.35 -0.91
CA ALA A 387 -32.30 16.15 -0.43
C ALA A 387 -31.21 16.60 -1.41
N GLY A 388 -31.57 17.02 -2.61
CA GLY A 388 -30.61 17.47 -3.63
C GLY A 388 -29.59 16.41 -4.02
N ILE A 389 -29.98 15.14 -4.06
CA ILE A 389 -29.09 14.02 -4.37
C ILE A 389 -28.56 14.13 -5.80
N ARG A 390 -27.26 13.97 -5.98
CA ARG A 390 -26.54 14.05 -7.26
C ARG A 390 -25.75 12.77 -7.55
N SER A 391 -25.39 12.57 -8.79
CA SER A 391 -24.46 11.49 -9.18
C SER A 391 -23.02 11.84 -8.78
N PRO A 392 -22.23 10.82 -8.33
CA PRO A 392 -22.56 9.41 -8.33
C PRO A 392 -23.45 9.00 -7.14
N ALA A 393 -24.52 8.28 -7.41
CA ALA A 393 -25.39 7.76 -6.38
C ALA A 393 -25.98 6.40 -6.80
N LEU A 394 -26.21 5.53 -5.83
CA LEU A 394 -26.78 4.21 -6.00
C LEU A 394 -28.07 4.10 -5.21
N LEU A 395 -29.10 3.51 -5.81
CA LEU A 395 -30.39 3.26 -5.16
C LEU A 395 -30.51 1.78 -4.80
N PHE A 396 -30.90 1.53 -3.57
CA PHE A 396 -31.30 0.21 -3.07
C PHE A 396 -32.79 0.18 -2.78
N VAL A 397 -33.50 -0.87 -3.20
CA VAL A 397 -34.92 -1.05 -2.95
C VAL A 397 -35.18 -2.46 -2.42
N GLY A 398 -35.91 -2.58 -1.34
CA GLY A 398 -36.29 -3.86 -0.71
C GLY A 398 -36.24 -3.82 0.80
N LYS A 399 -36.75 -4.88 1.43
CA LYS A 399 -36.90 -4.99 2.89
C LYS A 399 -35.60 -4.85 3.67
N THR A 400 -34.46 -5.07 3.04
CA THR A 400 -33.11 -4.95 3.64
C THR A 400 -32.69 -3.51 3.86
N THR A 401 -33.30 -2.53 3.19
CA THR A 401 -32.97 -1.11 3.33
C THR A 401 -33.69 -0.44 4.53
N SER A 402 -34.50 -1.17 5.27
CA SER A 402 -35.20 -0.67 6.45
C SER A 402 -34.22 -0.14 7.50
N PRO A 403 -34.50 1.04 8.11
CA PRO A 403 -33.67 1.63 9.16
C PRO A 403 -33.35 0.71 10.35
N ALA A 404 -34.27 -0.21 10.67
CA ALA A 404 -34.11 -1.17 11.76
C ALA A 404 -32.92 -2.14 11.58
N LEU A 405 -32.31 -2.19 10.37
CA LEU A 405 -31.12 -3.00 10.07
C LEU A 405 -29.85 -2.16 9.90
N ALA A 406 -30.01 -0.85 9.80
CA ALA A 406 -28.87 0.06 9.81
C ALA A 406 -28.32 0.08 11.23
N GLY A 407 -27.24 -0.63 11.51
CA GLY A 407 -26.37 -0.28 12.62
C GLY A 407 -26.07 1.22 12.57
N SER A 408 -25.79 1.84 13.70
CA SER A 408 -25.40 3.25 13.74
C SER A 408 -24.40 3.54 12.62
N PRO A 409 -24.65 4.53 11.75
CA PRO A 409 -23.64 4.90 10.76
C PRO A 409 -22.35 5.15 11.52
N VAL A 410 -21.25 4.55 11.08
CA VAL A 410 -19.93 4.98 11.52
C VAL A 410 -19.78 6.40 10.97
N GLN A 411 -20.25 7.39 11.72
CA GLN A 411 -19.84 8.76 11.62
C GLN A 411 -18.48 8.84 12.30
N GLU A 412 -17.45 8.36 11.64
CA GLU A 412 -16.13 8.95 11.86
C GLU A 412 -16.17 10.34 11.19
N SER A 413 -16.56 11.32 11.98
CA SER A 413 -16.10 12.68 11.78
C SER A 413 -14.57 12.63 11.89
N PHE A 414 -13.88 12.60 10.75
CA PHE A 414 -12.49 13.02 10.72
C PHE A 414 -12.48 14.51 11.10
N GLU A 415 -12.32 14.76 12.39
CA GLU A 415 -11.91 16.07 12.87
C GLU A 415 -10.61 16.42 12.14
N GLU A 416 -10.65 17.52 11.41
CA GLU A 416 -9.46 18.22 10.95
C GLU A 416 -8.55 18.41 12.16
N GLN A 417 -7.45 17.66 12.24
CA GLN A 417 -6.31 18.09 13.03
C GLN A 417 -5.81 19.37 12.35
N ASN A 418 -6.33 20.47 12.88
CA ASN A 418 -5.90 21.81 12.59
C ASN A 418 -4.46 21.92 13.10
N ASP A 419 -3.49 21.76 12.21
CA ASP A 419 -2.12 22.18 12.48
C ASP A 419 -2.14 23.69 12.73
N GLY A 420 -2.17 24.01 14.02
CA GLY A 420 -2.04 25.39 14.50
C GLY A 420 -0.73 26.01 13.99
N PRO A 421 -0.71 27.32 13.79
CA PRO A 421 0.43 28.00 13.18
C PRO A 421 1.68 27.85 14.08
N VAL A 422 2.77 27.40 13.48
CA VAL A 422 4.11 27.48 14.05
C VAL A 422 4.41 28.93 14.34
N ALA A 423 4.39 29.30 15.61
CA ALA A 423 4.83 30.63 16.05
C ALA A 423 6.31 30.81 15.69
N GLN A 424 6.57 31.71 14.76
CA GLN A 424 7.88 32.35 14.64
C GLN A 424 8.08 33.22 15.87
N GLY A 425 9.08 32.92 16.66
CA GLY A 425 9.47 33.68 17.83
C GLY A 425 10.97 33.66 18.03
N VAL A 426 11.60 34.77 17.59
CA VAL A 426 12.88 35.38 18.00
C VAL A 426 14.06 34.43 18.30
#